data_b502111cf2370bb5188aaeee2b3cdd47
#
_entry.id   b502111cf2370bb5188aaeee2b3cdd47
#
_cell.length_a   1.000
_cell.length_b   1.000
_cell.length_c   1.000
_cell.angle_alpha   90.00
_cell.angle_beta   90.00
_cell.angle_gamma   90.00
#
_symmetry.space_group_name_H-M   'P 1'
#
loop_
_entity.id
_entity.type
_entity.pdbx_description
1 polymer ?
#
loop_
_entity_poly.entity_id
_entity_poly.type
_entity_poly.pdbx_seq_one_letter_code
_entity_poly.pdbx_strand_id
1 'polypeptide(L)'
;LLFRRDCSCRYFLLILWKGIPSSSSHTLIGGFAGAAIMASGFGAIQLNIILKIAAFIFLAPFIGMVVAFGFTILVLHICRRVQPHKAEVWFKKLQLVSSAMFSIGHGLNDSQKVMGIIAAAMIAAHSMGLGMGINSIADLPDWVAFACFTAISLWTMSGGWNIVKTRGTTITKVTPLEGVVAETAGAFTLYLTEILKIPVSTTHTITGAIIGVGATKRLSAVRWGVTKSLLVAWILTIPVSALLA
;
A
#
# COMPACT_ATOMS: atom_id res chain seq x y z
N LEU A 1 -19.38 -18.53 1.64
CA LEU A 1 -18.35 -17.50 1.96
C LEU A 1 -17.08 -17.64 1.10
N LEU A 2 -16.54 -18.84 0.87
CA LEU A 2 -15.33 -19.07 0.07
C LEU A 2 -15.51 -18.70 -1.42
N PHE A 3 -16.67 -18.97 -2.02
CA PHE A 3 -16.96 -18.71 -3.45
C PHE A 3 -17.03 -17.21 -3.79
N ARG A 4 -17.41 -16.35 -2.85
CA ARG A 4 -17.51 -14.89 -3.05
C ARG A 4 -16.15 -14.18 -2.99
N ARG A 5 -15.15 -14.76 -2.30
CA ARG A 5 -13.76 -14.28 -2.31
C ARG A 5 -13.14 -14.27 -3.72
N ASP A 6 -13.55 -15.22 -4.57
CA ASP A 6 -13.02 -15.31 -5.94
C ASP A 6 -13.32 -14.08 -6.79
N CYS A 7 -14.46 -13.42 -6.62
CA CYS A 7 -14.83 -12.26 -7.42
C CYS A 7 -13.96 -11.03 -7.10
N SER A 8 -13.72 -10.74 -5.81
CA SER A 8 -12.84 -9.62 -5.43
C SER A 8 -11.39 -9.88 -5.84
N CYS A 9 -10.92 -11.13 -5.73
CA CYS A 9 -9.59 -11.53 -6.21
C CYS A 9 -9.50 -11.40 -7.74
N ARG A 10 -10.50 -11.83 -8.49
CA ARG A 10 -10.54 -11.71 -9.96
C ARG A 10 -10.58 -10.25 -10.40
N TYR A 11 -11.35 -9.40 -9.73
CA TYR A 11 -11.37 -7.96 -9.97
C TYR A 11 -9.98 -7.35 -9.77
N PHE A 12 -9.32 -7.71 -8.68
CA PHE A 12 -7.96 -7.25 -8.39
C PHE A 12 -6.96 -7.74 -9.44
N LEU A 13 -7.03 -9.01 -9.86
CA LEU A 13 -6.17 -9.58 -10.91
C LEU A 13 -6.37 -8.89 -12.27
N LEU A 14 -7.62 -8.58 -12.64
CA LEU A 14 -7.93 -7.85 -13.87
C LEU A 14 -7.34 -6.43 -13.87
N ILE A 15 -7.41 -5.74 -12.74
CA ILE A 15 -6.82 -4.40 -12.58
C ILE A 15 -5.30 -4.47 -12.67
N LEU A 16 -4.68 -5.46 -12.02
CA LEU A 16 -3.24 -5.71 -12.11
C LEU A 16 -2.80 -5.97 -13.55
N TRP A 17 -3.54 -6.78 -14.26
CA TRP A 17 -3.25 -7.10 -15.67
C TRP A 17 -3.31 -5.87 -16.57
N LYS A 18 -4.26 -4.98 -16.34
CA LYS A 18 -4.37 -3.69 -17.05
C LYS A 18 -3.32 -2.65 -16.58
N GLY A 19 -2.49 -2.97 -15.59
CA GLY A 19 -1.45 -2.08 -15.07
C GLY A 19 -1.99 -0.87 -14.29
N ILE A 20 -3.25 -0.93 -13.81
CA ILE A 20 -3.84 0.13 -12.98
C ILE A 20 -3.38 -0.10 -11.54
N PRO A 21 -2.61 0.80 -10.92
CA PRO A 21 -2.15 0.64 -9.55
C PRO A 21 -3.30 0.87 -8.56
N SER A 22 -4.06 -0.20 -8.33
CA SER A 22 -5.09 -0.26 -7.30
C SER A 22 -4.50 -0.67 -5.94
N SER A 23 -5.28 -0.51 -4.89
CA SER A 23 -4.90 -0.87 -3.52
C SER A 23 -5.40 -2.26 -3.15
N SER A 24 -4.49 -3.22 -2.97
CA SER A 24 -4.80 -4.54 -2.42
C SER A 24 -5.50 -4.45 -1.06
N SER A 25 -5.03 -3.53 -0.20
CA SER A 25 -5.61 -3.29 1.12
C SER A 25 -7.08 -2.86 1.04
N HIS A 26 -7.42 -1.95 0.15
CA HIS A 26 -8.80 -1.46 0.00
C HIS A 26 -9.71 -2.52 -0.64
N THR A 27 -9.20 -3.29 -1.58
CA THR A 27 -9.93 -4.44 -2.15
C THR A 27 -10.26 -5.48 -1.07
N LEU A 28 -9.29 -5.78 -0.21
CA LEU A 28 -9.44 -6.72 0.88
C LEU A 28 -10.48 -6.23 1.91
N ILE A 29 -10.36 -4.97 2.34
CA ILE A 29 -11.28 -4.34 3.30
C ILE A 29 -12.69 -4.26 2.72
N GLY A 30 -12.82 -3.82 1.46
CA GLY A 30 -14.11 -3.75 0.77
C GLY A 30 -14.79 -5.11 0.67
N GLY A 31 -14.05 -6.14 0.22
CA GLY A 31 -14.56 -7.51 0.12
C GLY A 31 -14.96 -8.09 1.48
N PHE A 32 -14.18 -7.84 2.53
CA PHE A 32 -14.52 -8.29 3.88
C PHE A 32 -15.77 -7.59 4.42
N ALA A 33 -15.86 -6.26 4.25
CA ALA A 33 -17.03 -5.48 4.64
C ALA A 33 -18.30 -5.90 3.90
N GLY A 34 -18.22 -6.10 2.58
CA GLY A 34 -19.35 -6.57 1.78
C GLY A 34 -19.86 -7.94 2.23
N ALA A 35 -18.96 -8.88 2.46
CA ALA A 35 -19.32 -10.20 2.98
C ALA A 35 -19.95 -10.14 4.39
N ALA A 36 -19.45 -9.25 5.27
CA ALA A 36 -20.01 -9.06 6.62
C ALA A 36 -21.42 -8.43 6.57
N ILE A 37 -21.63 -7.44 5.69
CA ILE A 37 -22.96 -6.83 5.49
C ILE A 37 -23.97 -7.89 5.02
N MET A 38 -23.61 -8.74 4.08
CA MET A 38 -24.48 -9.78 3.56
C MET A 38 -24.79 -10.87 4.60
N ALA A 39 -23.86 -11.15 5.51
CA ALA A 39 -24.02 -12.17 6.55
C ALA A 39 -24.81 -11.67 7.77
N SER A 40 -24.61 -10.41 8.19
CA SER A 40 -25.08 -9.90 9.50
C SER A 40 -25.69 -8.50 9.42
N GLY A 41 -25.89 -7.97 8.21
CA GLY A 41 -26.43 -6.63 7.97
C GLY A 41 -25.44 -5.50 8.25
N PHE A 42 -25.88 -4.27 8.05
CA PHE A 42 -25.05 -3.06 8.21
C PHE A 42 -24.54 -2.85 9.65
N GLY A 43 -25.20 -3.40 10.65
CA GLY A 43 -24.76 -3.32 12.05
C GLY A 43 -23.45 -4.03 12.37
N ALA A 44 -22.99 -4.95 11.49
CA ALA A 44 -21.71 -5.62 11.62
C ALA A 44 -20.50 -4.71 11.32
N ILE A 45 -20.73 -3.55 10.73
CA ILE A 45 -19.68 -2.64 10.27
C ILE A 45 -19.40 -1.56 11.33
N GLN A 46 -18.16 -1.44 11.74
CA GLN A 46 -17.70 -0.32 12.56
C GLN A 46 -17.46 0.92 11.67
N LEU A 47 -18.50 1.75 11.53
CA LEU A 47 -18.50 2.92 10.65
C LEU A 47 -17.31 3.85 10.91
N ASN A 48 -16.92 4.05 12.17
CA ASN A 48 -15.77 4.89 12.53
C ASN A 48 -14.46 4.40 11.90
N ILE A 49 -14.25 3.07 11.77
CA ILE A 49 -13.07 2.50 11.15
C ILE A 49 -13.12 2.71 9.64
N ILE A 50 -14.28 2.46 9.02
CA ILE A 50 -14.45 2.67 7.56
C ILE A 50 -14.23 4.13 7.20
N LEU A 51 -14.77 5.09 7.98
CA LEU A 51 -14.56 6.51 7.74
C LEU A 51 -13.10 6.92 7.89
N LYS A 52 -12.39 6.38 8.89
CA LYS A 52 -10.92 6.60 9.00
C LYS A 52 -10.20 6.10 7.76
N ILE A 53 -10.48 4.89 7.30
CA ILE A 53 -9.86 4.32 6.11
C ILE A 53 -10.16 5.19 4.88
N ALA A 54 -11.42 5.62 4.70
CA ALA A 54 -11.83 6.48 3.62
C ALA A 54 -11.11 7.85 3.65
N ALA A 55 -10.94 8.45 4.82
CA ALA A 55 -10.17 9.69 4.97
C ALA A 55 -8.70 9.49 4.57
N PHE A 56 -8.10 8.35 4.93
CA PHE A 56 -6.71 8.03 4.61
C PHE A 56 -6.46 7.66 3.13
N ILE A 57 -7.52 7.47 2.31
CA ILE A 57 -7.38 7.41 0.84
C ILE A 57 -6.73 8.70 0.32
N PHE A 58 -7.10 9.85 0.89
CA PHE A 58 -6.58 11.16 0.51
C PHE A 58 -5.39 11.60 1.37
N LEU A 59 -5.47 11.35 2.67
CA LEU A 59 -4.49 11.84 3.63
C LEU A 59 -3.13 11.14 3.49
N ALA A 60 -3.09 9.82 3.26
CA ALA A 60 -1.84 9.09 3.11
C ALA A 60 -1.01 9.54 1.90
N PRO A 61 -1.56 9.67 0.67
CA PRO A 61 -0.79 10.21 -0.45
C PRO A 61 -0.42 11.68 -0.25
N PHE A 62 -1.25 12.48 0.43
CA PHE A 62 -0.94 13.87 0.74
C PHE A 62 0.25 13.99 1.70
N ILE A 63 0.26 13.20 2.78
CA ILE A 63 1.39 13.14 3.72
C ILE A 63 2.66 12.68 2.99
N GLY A 64 2.57 11.58 2.22
CA GLY A 64 3.69 11.09 1.41
C GLY A 64 4.24 12.14 0.46
N MET A 65 3.35 12.92 -0.17
CA MET A 65 3.72 14.02 -1.07
C MET A 65 4.47 15.14 -0.34
N VAL A 66 3.95 15.59 0.81
CA VAL A 66 4.57 16.68 1.59
C VAL A 66 5.93 16.27 2.15
N VAL A 67 6.02 15.05 2.70
CA VAL A 67 7.28 14.49 3.23
C VAL A 67 8.32 14.35 2.12
N ALA A 68 7.94 13.79 0.97
CA ALA A 68 8.84 13.62 -0.16
C ALA A 68 9.28 14.97 -0.76
N PHE A 69 8.38 15.94 -0.84
CA PHE A 69 8.71 17.31 -1.26
C PHE A 69 9.78 17.93 -0.34
N GLY A 70 9.57 17.88 0.99
CA GLY A 70 10.51 18.39 1.97
C GLY A 70 11.87 17.67 1.92
N PHE A 71 11.87 16.35 1.85
CA PHE A 71 13.10 15.55 1.73
C PHE A 71 13.85 15.84 0.44
N THR A 72 13.15 16.05 -0.68
CA THR A 72 13.81 16.43 -1.95
C THR A 72 14.56 17.76 -1.79
N ILE A 73 13.92 18.78 -1.22
CA ILE A 73 14.55 20.09 -0.98
C ILE A 73 15.78 19.93 -0.07
N LEU A 74 15.65 19.17 1.01
CA LEU A 74 16.73 18.90 1.95
C LEU A 74 17.94 18.25 1.26
N VAL A 75 17.70 17.18 0.49
CA VAL A 75 18.74 16.44 -0.24
C VAL A 75 19.39 17.33 -1.30
N LEU A 76 18.62 18.09 -2.07
CA LEU A 76 19.15 19.03 -3.05
C LEU A 76 20.02 20.12 -2.39
N HIS A 77 19.63 20.59 -1.20
CA HIS A 77 20.41 21.57 -0.45
C HIS A 77 21.75 20.99 0.04
N ILE A 78 21.74 19.77 0.56
CA ILE A 78 22.96 19.05 1.00
C ILE A 78 23.88 18.79 -0.18
N CYS A 79 23.33 18.32 -1.29
CA CYS A 79 24.09 17.88 -2.46
C CYS A 79 24.46 19.02 -3.42
N ARG A 80 24.09 20.29 -3.14
CA ARG A 80 24.30 21.43 -4.05
C ARG A 80 25.75 21.65 -4.51
N ARG A 81 26.72 21.19 -3.71
CA ARG A 81 28.16 21.32 -3.98
C ARG A 81 28.80 20.06 -4.53
N VAL A 82 28.04 18.97 -4.65
CA VAL A 82 28.53 17.67 -5.11
C VAL A 82 28.47 17.62 -6.64
N GLN A 83 29.52 17.08 -7.27
CA GLN A 83 29.53 16.86 -8.72
C GLN A 83 28.38 15.93 -9.13
N PRO A 84 27.57 16.27 -10.16
CA PRO A 84 26.38 15.48 -10.54
C PRO A 84 26.66 14.00 -10.81
N HIS A 85 27.77 13.70 -11.49
CA HIS A 85 28.15 12.31 -11.80
C HIS A 85 28.45 11.48 -10.54
N LYS A 86 29.19 12.04 -9.58
CA LYS A 86 29.46 11.39 -8.30
C LYS A 86 28.17 11.19 -7.50
N ALA A 87 27.32 12.20 -7.46
CA ALA A 87 26.02 12.10 -6.81
C ALA A 87 25.16 10.97 -7.39
N GLU A 88 25.08 10.85 -8.71
CA GLU A 88 24.31 9.79 -9.38
C GLU A 88 24.78 8.39 -8.98
N VAL A 89 26.10 8.15 -8.95
CA VAL A 89 26.67 6.84 -8.54
C VAL A 89 26.31 6.52 -7.08
N TRP A 90 26.38 7.52 -6.19
CA TRP A 90 26.01 7.34 -4.81
C TRP A 90 24.51 7.08 -4.62
N PHE A 91 23.65 7.83 -5.33
CA PHE A 91 22.20 7.61 -5.26
C PHE A 91 21.77 6.26 -5.81
N LYS A 92 22.41 5.72 -6.84
CA LYS A 92 22.17 4.34 -7.30
C LYS A 92 22.46 3.31 -6.21
N LYS A 93 23.50 3.49 -5.39
CA LYS A 93 23.80 2.60 -4.25
C LYS A 93 22.82 2.81 -3.08
N LEU A 94 22.53 4.06 -2.75
CA LEU A 94 21.57 4.41 -1.69
C LEU A 94 20.16 3.91 -2.01
N GLN A 95 19.80 3.82 -3.29
CA GLN A 95 18.51 3.30 -3.71
C GLN A 95 18.31 1.83 -3.31
N LEU A 96 19.35 1.03 -3.24
CA LEU A 96 19.25 -0.34 -2.73
C LEU A 96 18.87 -0.35 -1.24
N VAL A 97 19.40 0.60 -0.47
CA VAL A 97 19.08 0.72 0.96
C VAL A 97 17.67 1.26 1.15
N SER A 98 17.29 2.32 0.43
CA SER A 98 15.95 2.92 0.55
C SER A 98 14.86 1.95 0.09
N SER A 99 15.10 1.20 -0.98
CA SER A 99 14.14 0.19 -1.46
C SER A 99 14.03 -0.99 -0.48
N ALA A 100 15.11 -1.41 0.18
CA ALA A 100 15.05 -2.41 1.23
C ALA A 100 14.21 -1.92 2.43
N MET A 101 14.44 -0.69 2.90
CA MET A 101 13.66 -0.08 3.99
C MET A 101 12.17 0.03 3.62
N PHE A 102 11.87 0.50 2.41
CA PHE A 102 10.50 0.59 1.92
C PHE A 102 9.84 -0.79 1.81
N SER A 103 10.57 -1.79 1.31
CA SER A 103 10.08 -3.17 1.17
C SER A 103 9.76 -3.81 2.53
N ILE A 104 10.57 -3.57 3.56
CA ILE A 104 10.29 -4.03 4.93
C ILE A 104 9.00 -3.38 5.44
N GLY A 105 8.88 -2.06 5.36
CA GLY A 105 7.66 -1.35 5.79
C GLY A 105 6.41 -1.78 5.01
N HIS A 106 6.56 -2.01 3.70
CA HIS A 106 5.47 -2.53 2.86
C HIS A 106 5.06 -3.95 3.27
N GLY A 107 6.03 -4.85 3.43
CA GLY A 107 5.79 -6.24 3.81
C GLY A 107 5.12 -6.34 5.18
N LEU A 108 5.59 -5.60 6.18
CA LEU A 108 4.99 -5.54 7.52
C LEU A 108 3.54 -5.07 7.45
N ASN A 109 3.28 -3.93 6.81
CA ASN A 109 1.95 -3.34 6.73
C ASN A 109 0.92 -4.23 6.02
N ASP A 110 1.29 -4.87 4.91
CA ASP A 110 0.35 -5.70 4.15
C ASP A 110 0.17 -7.09 4.76
N SER A 111 1.22 -7.69 5.35
CA SER A 111 1.12 -8.97 6.06
C SER A 111 0.21 -8.90 7.28
N GLN A 112 0.29 -7.83 8.08
CA GLN A 112 -0.56 -7.66 9.27
C GLN A 112 -2.05 -7.68 8.94
N LYS A 113 -2.45 -7.10 7.79
CA LYS A 113 -3.85 -7.11 7.33
C LYS A 113 -4.33 -8.52 7.02
N VAL A 114 -3.48 -9.32 6.36
CA VAL A 114 -3.79 -10.71 6.03
C VAL A 114 -3.80 -11.58 7.28
N MET A 115 -2.81 -11.41 8.17
CA MET A 115 -2.76 -12.10 9.47
C MET A 115 -4.01 -11.82 10.30
N GLY A 116 -4.51 -10.56 10.33
CA GLY A 116 -5.73 -10.21 11.02
C GLY A 116 -6.96 -10.97 10.50
N ILE A 117 -7.06 -11.18 9.19
CA ILE A 117 -8.17 -11.97 8.59
C ILE A 117 -8.03 -13.46 8.91
N ILE A 118 -6.82 -14.00 8.86
CA ILE A 118 -6.56 -15.39 9.23
C ILE A 118 -6.89 -15.61 10.70
N ALA A 119 -6.45 -14.71 11.59
CA ALA A 119 -6.77 -14.76 13.01
C ALA A 119 -8.29 -14.74 13.27
N ALA A 120 -9.03 -13.84 12.62
CA ALA A 120 -10.49 -13.79 12.72
C ALA A 120 -11.15 -15.10 12.27
N ALA A 121 -10.66 -15.72 11.20
CA ALA A 121 -11.15 -17.00 10.72
C ALA A 121 -10.86 -18.15 11.70
N MET A 122 -9.66 -18.15 12.30
CA MET A 122 -9.25 -19.16 13.29
C MET A 122 -10.05 -19.04 14.59
N ILE A 123 -10.29 -17.81 15.08
CA ILE A 123 -11.13 -17.55 16.26
C ILE A 123 -12.57 -18.01 16.00
N ALA A 124 -13.12 -17.70 14.82
CA ALA A 124 -14.45 -18.17 14.44
C ALA A 124 -14.53 -19.71 14.36
N ALA A 125 -13.52 -20.37 13.83
CA ALA A 125 -13.45 -21.84 13.80
C ALA A 125 -13.38 -22.43 15.21
N HIS A 126 -12.63 -21.80 16.12
CA HIS A 126 -12.56 -22.22 17.51
C HIS A 126 -13.91 -22.09 18.23
N SER A 127 -14.63 -21.00 18.03
CA SER A 127 -15.97 -20.80 18.60
C SER A 127 -17.01 -21.82 18.10
N MET A 128 -16.77 -22.42 16.92
CA MET A 128 -17.61 -23.49 16.35
C MET A 128 -17.16 -24.90 16.80
N GLY A 129 -16.17 -25.01 17.68
CA GLY A 129 -15.65 -26.32 18.15
C GLY A 129 -14.74 -27.02 17.13
N LEU A 130 -14.33 -26.34 16.05
CA LEU A 130 -13.49 -26.89 14.98
C LEU A 130 -11.98 -26.68 15.23
N GLY A 131 -11.56 -26.69 16.50
CA GLY A 131 -10.19 -27.08 16.86
C GLY A 131 -9.17 -26.03 16.99
N MET A 132 -8.38 -25.36 16.82
CA MET A 132 -7.16 -24.69 17.29
C MET A 132 -7.48 -23.66 18.36
N GLY A 133 -7.01 -23.86 19.60
CA GLY A 133 -7.30 -23.03 20.77
C GLY A 133 -6.80 -21.58 20.72
N ILE A 134 -7.27 -20.82 19.74
CA ILE A 134 -6.92 -19.40 19.56
C ILE A 134 -8.09 -18.55 20.01
N ASN A 135 -7.93 -17.85 21.13
CA ASN A 135 -8.93 -16.95 21.69
C ASN A 135 -8.68 -15.49 21.33
N SER A 136 -7.47 -15.16 20.97
CA SER A 136 -7.07 -13.77 20.66
C SER A 136 -6.07 -13.71 19.49
N ILE A 137 -5.93 -12.51 18.90
CA ILE A 137 -4.94 -12.26 17.84
C ILE A 137 -3.51 -12.46 18.37
N ALA A 138 -3.30 -12.28 19.67
CA ALA A 138 -1.99 -12.49 20.30
C ALA A 138 -1.54 -13.96 20.35
N ASP A 139 -2.51 -14.90 20.29
CA ASP A 139 -2.25 -16.35 20.30
C ASP A 139 -1.98 -16.91 18.90
N LEU A 140 -1.84 -16.04 17.89
CA LEU A 140 -1.62 -16.46 16.52
C LEU A 140 -0.26 -17.19 16.40
N PRO A 141 -0.22 -18.42 15.85
CA PRO A 141 1.02 -19.16 15.70
C PRO A 141 2.01 -18.43 14.78
N ASP A 142 3.29 -18.43 15.14
CA ASP A 142 4.37 -17.78 14.39
C ASP A 142 4.46 -18.22 12.93
N TRP A 143 4.13 -19.50 12.65
CA TRP A 143 4.15 -20.00 11.28
C TRP A 143 3.19 -19.25 10.34
N VAL A 144 2.08 -18.69 10.85
CA VAL A 144 1.13 -17.88 10.07
C VAL A 144 1.81 -16.58 9.62
N ALA A 145 2.57 -15.94 10.50
CA ALA A 145 3.34 -14.75 10.17
C ALA A 145 4.38 -15.06 9.07
N PHE A 146 5.16 -16.13 9.25
CA PHE A 146 6.15 -16.57 8.25
C PHE A 146 5.51 -16.92 6.90
N ALA A 147 4.36 -17.61 6.92
CA ALA A 147 3.62 -17.93 5.69
C ALA A 147 3.14 -16.67 4.96
N CYS A 148 2.61 -15.67 5.69
CA CYS A 148 2.18 -14.40 5.11
C CYS A 148 3.36 -13.61 4.50
N PHE A 149 4.47 -13.49 5.22
CA PHE A 149 5.66 -12.81 4.71
C PHE A 149 6.23 -13.51 3.48
N THR A 150 6.31 -14.84 3.50
CA THR A 150 6.79 -15.63 2.36
C THR A 150 5.88 -15.46 1.15
N ALA A 151 4.55 -15.56 1.34
CA ALA A 151 3.60 -15.40 0.26
C ALA A 151 3.67 -14.01 -0.38
N ILE A 152 3.77 -12.93 0.42
CA ILE A 152 3.91 -11.57 -0.10
C ILE A 152 5.24 -11.39 -0.85
N SER A 153 6.33 -11.96 -0.33
CA SER A 153 7.64 -11.88 -0.98
C SER A 153 7.63 -12.59 -2.33
N LEU A 154 7.14 -13.81 -2.40
CA LEU A 154 7.03 -14.58 -3.65
C LEU A 154 6.10 -13.89 -4.66
N TRP A 155 4.97 -13.34 -4.19
CA TRP A 155 4.07 -12.57 -5.05
C TRP A 155 4.75 -11.33 -5.64
N THR A 156 5.47 -10.57 -4.81
CA THR A 156 6.19 -9.38 -5.25
C THR A 156 7.30 -9.73 -6.26
N MET A 157 7.99 -10.84 -6.08
CA MET A 157 9.00 -11.34 -7.02
C MET A 157 8.40 -11.80 -8.35
N SER A 158 7.17 -12.36 -8.34
CA SER A 158 6.56 -13.00 -9.52
C SER A 158 6.02 -12.03 -10.55
N GLY A 159 5.84 -10.72 -10.23
CA GLY A 159 5.22 -9.85 -11.21
C GLY A 159 5.02 -8.39 -10.77
N GLY A 160 4.16 -7.72 -11.54
CA GLY A 160 3.85 -6.30 -11.29
C GLY A 160 4.61 -5.33 -12.19
N TRP A 161 5.36 -5.79 -13.17
CA TRP A 161 6.15 -4.93 -14.08
C TRP A 161 5.32 -3.83 -14.74
N ASN A 162 4.07 -4.09 -15.12
CA ASN A 162 3.18 -3.09 -15.68
C ASN A 162 2.89 -1.97 -14.67
N ILE A 163 2.70 -2.31 -13.39
CA ILE A 163 2.47 -1.34 -12.31
C ILE A 163 3.74 -0.55 -12.01
N VAL A 164 4.90 -1.22 -11.97
CA VAL A 164 6.21 -0.58 -11.77
C VAL A 164 6.46 0.44 -12.87
N LYS A 165 6.21 0.06 -14.13
CA LYS A 165 6.31 0.96 -15.28
C LYS A 165 5.36 2.16 -15.16
N THR A 166 4.10 1.93 -14.79
CA THR A 166 3.12 3.01 -14.59
C THR A 166 3.56 4.00 -13.53
N ARG A 167 4.06 3.53 -12.40
CA ARG A 167 4.51 4.41 -11.30
C ARG A 167 5.82 5.13 -11.62
N GLY A 168 6.80 4.40 -12.13
CA GLY A 168 8.16 4.93 -12.33
C GLY A 168 8.34 5.79 -13.58
N THR A 169 7.49 5.63 -14.61
CA THR A 169 7.65 6.34 -15.89
C THR A 169 6.42 7.11 -16.34
N THR A 170 5.22 6.70 -15.90
CA THR A 170 3.98 7.29 -16.39
C THR A 170 3.53 8.48 -15.53
N ILE A 171 3.74 8.46 -14.21
CA ILE A 171 3.37 9.58 -13.31
C ILE A 171 4.37 10.73 -13.46
N THR A 172 5.66 10.42 -13.35
CA THR A 172 6.78 11.35 -13.59
C THR A 172 8.01 10.54 -13.97
N LYS A 173 8.98 11.17 -14.64
CA LYS A 173 10.26 10.52 -14.91
C LYS A 173 11.12 10.59 -13.64
N VAL A 174 11.34 9.45 -13.01
CA VAL A 174 12.09 9.33 -11.77
C VAL A 174 13.57 9.07 -12.05
N THR A 175 14.46 9.90 -11.51
CA THR A 175 15.91 9.70 -11.48
C THR A 175 16.31 8.92 -10.22
N PRO A 176 17.56 8.37 -10.12
CA PRO A 176 18.01 7.65 -8.92
C PRO A 176 17.89 8.46 -7.63
N LEU A 177 18.24 9.76 -7.64
CA LEU A 177 18.04 10.65 -6.50
C LEU A 177 16.58 10.69 -6.08
N GLU A 178 15.69 10.86 -7.03
CA GLU A 178 14.26 10.95 -6.79
C GLU A 178 13.67 9.64 -6.30
N GLY A 179 14.19 8.52 -6.81
CA GLY A 179 13.84 7.18 -6.32
C GLY A 179 14.17 7.03 -4.84
N VAL A 180 15.42 7.33 -4.44
CA VAL A 180 15.85 7.29 -3.03
C VAL A 180 14.94 8.14 -2.14
N VAL A 181 14.65 9.37 -2.56
CA VAL A 181 13.82 10.28 -1.76
C VAL A 181 12.37 9.77 -1.67
N ALA A 182 11.79 9.32 -2.78
CA ALA A 182 10.41 8.81 -2.78
C ALA A 182 10.27 7.56 -1.90
N GLU A 183 11.21 6.61 -2.01
CA GLU A 183 11.22 5.39 -1.19
C GLU A 183 11.45 5.69 0.29
N THR A 184 12.39 6.59 0.62
CA THR A 184 12.66 7.00 1.99
C THR A 184 11.46 7.72 2.60
N ALA A 185 10.83 8.65 1.88
CA ALA A 185 9.63 9.35 2.31
C ALA A 185 8.45 8.39 2.46
N GLY A 186 8.31 7.45 1.52
CA GLY A 186 7.31 6.39 1.59
C GLY A 186 7.50 5.51 2.81
N ALA A 187 8.72 5.02 3.06
CA ALA A 187 9.06 4.21 4.23
C ALA A 187 8.77 4.97 5.53
N PHE A 188 9.23 6.22 5.63
CA PHE A 188 8.99 7.07 6.80
C PHE A 188 7.49 7.23 7.07
N THR A 189 6.70 7.50 6.03
CA THR A 189 5.24 7.66 6.16
C THR A 189 4.58 6.35 6.61
N LEU A 190 5.01 5.20 6.08
CA LEU A 190 4.49 3.89 6.48
C LEU A 190 4.80 3.58 7.95
N TYR A 191 6.04 3.79 8.39
CA TYR A 191 6.41 3.59 9.80
C TYR A 191 5.66 4.53 10.74
N LEU A 192 5.46 5.80 10.35
CA LEU A 192 4.67 6.75 11.13
C LEU A 192 3.21 6.28 11.28
N THR A 193 2.59 5.83 10.20
CA THR A 193 1.20 5.34 10.23
C THR A 193 1.05 4.02 10.99
N GLU A 194 2.08 3.19 11.01
CA GLU A 194 2.13 1.96 11.82
C GLU A 194 2.17 2.29 13.31
N ILE A 195 3.02 3.23 13.74
CA ILE A 195 3.06 3.72 15.14
C ILE A 195 1.70 4.28 15.56
N LEU A 196 1.03 5.00 14.66
CA LEU A 196 -0.30 5.55 14.91
C LEU A 196 -1.43 4.51 14.80
N LYS A 197 -1.11 3.26 14.46
CA LYS A 197 -2.05 2.15 14.26
C LYS A 197 -3.15 2.48 13.24
N ILE A 198 -2.79 3.18 12.18
CA ILE A 198 -3.71 3.59 11.11
C ILE A 198 -3.46 2.71 9.89
N PRO A 199 -4.45 1.90 9.46
CA PRO A 199 -4.31 1.08 8.27
C PRO A 199 -4.29 1.96 7.02
N VAL A 200 -3.13 2.05 6.38
CA VAL A 200 -2.94 2.81 5.14
C VAL A 200 -2.65 1.90 3.95
N SER A 201 -2.83 2.44 2.76
CA SER A 201 -2.40 1.79 1.53
C SER A 201 -0.98 2.21 1.18
N THR A 202 -0.08 1.24 1.13
CA THR A 202 1.31 1.43 0.68
C THR A 202 1.38 1.99 -0.73
N THR A 203 0.44 1.55 -1.61
CA THR A 203 0.29 2.07 -2.98
C THR A 203 0.01 3.56 -3.02
N HIS A 204 -0.90 4.05 -2.16
CA HIS A 204 -1.26 5.47 -2.11
C HIS A 204 -0.10 6.30 -1.59
N THR A 205 0.55 5.83 -0.53
CA THR A 205 1.68 6.52 0.11
C THR A 205 2.85 6.72 -0.87
N ILE A 206 3.29 5.65 -1.55
CA ILE A 206 4.41 5.75 -2.51
C ILE A 206 4.04 6.58 -3.75
N THR A 207 2.79 6.48 -4.21
CA THR A 207 2.31 7.30 -5.33
C THR A 207 2.34 8.78 -4.95
N GLY A 208 1.88 9.13 -3.76
CA GLY A 208 1.98 10.49 -3.20
C GLY A 208 3.43 10.96 -3.13
N ALA A 209 4.34 10.13 -2.62
CA ALA A 209 5.76 10.45 -2.54
C ALA A 209 6.37 10.72 -3.93
N ILE A 210 6.05 9.91 -4.94
CA ILE A 210 6.50 10.11 -6.34
C ILE A 210 5.96 11.45 -6.90
N ILE A 211 4.70 11.78 -6.61
CA ILE A 211 4.11 13.07 -7.00
C ILE A 211 4.85 14.22 -6.31
N GLY A 212 5.14 14.09 -5.01
CA GLY A 212 5.86 15.09 -4.23
C GLY A 212 7.24 15.40 -4.79
N VAL A 213 8.01 14.35 -5.10
CA VAL A 213 9.32 14.49 -5.75
C VAL A 213 9.20 15.14 -7.13
N GLY A 214 8.22 14.71 -7.94
CA GLY A 214 7.98 15.31 -9.26
C GLY A 214 7.63 16.80 -9.18
N ALA A 215 6.84 17.18 -8.17
CA ALA A 215 6.40 18.57 -7.96
C ALA A 215 7.55 19.52 -7.59
N THR A 216 8.66 19.04 -7.02
CA THR A 216 9.83 19.86 -6.71
C THR A 216 10.54 20.39 -7.96
N LYS A 217 10.48 19.65 -9.08
CA LYS A 217 11.03 20.15 -10.35
C LYS A 217 10.15 21.25 -10.92
N ARG A 218 8.90 20.93 -11.13
CA ARG A 218 7.82 21.82 -11.58
C ARG A 218 6.49 21.08 -11.49
N LEU A 219 5.41 21.77 -11.19
CA LEU A 219 4.07 21.16 -11.11
C LEU A 219 3.63 20.50 -12.43
N SER A 220 4.11 21.02 -13.57
CA SER A 220 3.87 20.44 -14.89
C SER A 220 4.67 19.15 -15.19
N ALA A 221 5.65 18.78 -14.36
CA ALA A 221 6.38 17.52 -14.50
C ALA A 221 5.53 16.32 -14.06
N VAL A 222 4.50 16.55 -13.26
CA VAL A 222 3.53 15.54 -12.84
C VAL A 222 2.41 15.44 -13.86
N ARG A 223 2.12 14.24 -14.33
CA ARG A 223 1.00 13.97 -15.24
C ARG A 223 -0.32 13.89 -14.46
N TRP A 224 -0.93 15.04 -14.20
CA TRP A 224 -2.15 15.17 -13.41
C TRP A 224 -3.35 14.35 -13.96
N GLY A 225 -3.40 14.11 -15.28
CA GLY A 225 -4.42 13.25 -15.88
C GLY A 225 -4.34 11.81 -15.36
N VAL A 226 -3.13 11.27 -15.24
CA VAL A 226 -2.88 9.95 -14.65
C VAL A 226 -3.23 9.95 -13.18
N THR A 227 -2.80 10.97 -12.44
CA THR A 227 -3.11 11.13 -11.01
C THR A 227 -4.62 11.16 -10.74
N LYS A 228 -5.41 11.87 -11.56
CA LYS A 228 -6.88 11.86 -11.46
C LYS A 228 -7.45 10.46 -11.69
N SER A 229 -6.98 9.75 -12.71
CA SER A 229 -7.44 8.38 -12.98
C SER A 229 -7.13 7.43 -11.81
N LEU A 230 -5.96 7.59 -11.15
CA LEU A 230 -5.60 6.82 -9.97
C LEU A 230 -6.51 7.14 -8.78
N LEU A 231 -6.80 8.41 -8.53
CA LEU A 231 -7.72 8.83 -7.45
C LEU A 231 -9.11 8.24 -7.64
N VAL A 232 -9.65 8.28 -8.87
CA VAL A 232 -10.95 7.66 -9.19
C VAL A 232 -10.90 6.15 -8.93
N ALA A 233 -9.85 5.46 -9.38
CA ALA A 233 -9.67 4.03 -9.12
C ALA A 233 -9.61 3.72 -7.62
N TRP A 234 -8.94 4.55 -6.82
CA TRP A 234 -8.83 4.36 -5.36
C TRP A 234 -10.18 4.52 -4.65
N ILE A 235 -10.96 5.53 -5.02
CA ILE A 235 -12.29 5.76 -4.45
C ILE A 235 -13.24 4.60 -4.80
N LEU A 236 -13.19 4.13 -6.03
CA LEU A 236 -14.07 3.06 -6.51
C LEU A 236 -13.69 1.68 -5.98
N THR A 237 -12.45 1.46 -5.53
CA THR A 237 -11.97 0.14 -5.12
C THR A 237 -12.79 -0.45 -3.97
N ILE A 238 -13.06 0.32 -2.90
CA ILE A 238 -13.82 -0.17 -1.73
C ILE A 238 -15.27 -0.50 -2.10
N PRO A 239 -16.06 0.42 -2.72
CA PRO A 239 -17.45 0.12 -3.09
C PRO A 239 -17.58 -1.05 -4.05
N VAL A 240 -16.75 -1.08 -5.09
CA VAL A 240 -16.81 -2.16 -6.11
C VAL A 240 -16.43 -3.51 -5.47
N SER A 241 -15.39 -3.55 -4.65
CA SER A 241 -15.00 -4.79 -3.97
C SER A 241 -16.08 -5.26 -2.99
N ALA A 242 -16.77 -4.35 -2.31
CA ALA A 242 -17.86 -4.68 -1.40
C ALA A 242 -19.09 -5.22 -2.14
N LEU A 243 -19.40 -4.67 -3.33
CA LEU A 243 -20.51 -5.15 -4.16
C LEU A 243 -20.24 -6.52 -4.78
N LEU A 244 -18.98 -6.85 -5.05
CA LEU A 244 -18.58 -8.13 -5.63
C LEU A 244 -18.42 -9.25 -4.59
N ALA A 245 -18.37 -8.93 -3.32
CA ALA A 245 -18.21 -9.87 -2.20
C ALA A 245 -19.55 -10.38 -1.68
#